data_d48224e8793d526e5ee685fcb6ca8348
#
_entry.id   d48224e8793d526e5ee685fcb6ca8348
#
_cell.length_a   1.000
_cell.length_b   1.000
_cell.length_c   1.000
_cell.angle_alpha   90.00
_cell.angle_beta   90.00
_cell.angle_gamma   90.00
#
_symmetry.space_group_name_H-M   'P 1'
#
loop_
_entity.id
_entity.type
_entity.pdbx_description
1 polymer ?
#
loop_
_entity_poly.entity_id
_entity_poly.type
_entity_poly.pdbx_seq_one_letter_code
_entity_poly.pdbx_strand_id
1 'polypeptide(L)'
;MGKGMKIEKKTLSMKSVAKKTRGKVRVSDIKTSSQVNLRVAISQMNSIVGDFKHNLNRIENCLKEAARFEADLILFPELALTGYPPEDLLLKEDFIEKNLKTLKHLASGVTGIVAIVGYVAKVKTNLYNSAALLYKGKVVGNYRKMILPNYGVFDEKRYFMEGHESICFSVNGITIGLTICEDIWDANGPGKKICTEAQADILVNISASPYFKGRGKTREDMIRERARKYKAHLVYTNLVGGQDELVFDGHSLVVDPDGTIVTKGNSFKE
;
A
#
# COMPACT_ATOMS: atom_id res chain seq x y z
N MET A 1 -9.91 20.80 3.30
CA MET A 1 -9.14 20.87 4.56
C MET A 1 -8.90 19.45 5.05
N GLY A 2 -7.66 18.96 4.93
CA GLY A 2 -7.31 17.61 5.36
C GLY A 2 -7.29 17.52 6.87
N LYS A 3 -8.07 16.62 7.47
CA LYS A 3 -7.99 16.32 8.91
C LYS A 3 -6.76 15.46 9.16
N GLY A 4 -5.75 16.01 9.85
CA GLY A 4 -4.61 15.24 10.35
C GLY A 4 -5.07 14.24 11.42
N MET A 5 -4.63 12.99 11.32
CA MET A 5 -4.88 11.96 12.32
C MET A 5 -3.96 12.17 13.52
N LYS A 6 -4.54 12.46 14.71
CA LYS A 6 -3.80 12.52 15.97
C LYS A 6 -3.81 11.15 16.63
N ILE A 7 -2.63 10.61 16.93
CA ILE A 7 -2.48 9.37 17.70
C ILE A 7 -1.97 9.73 19.09
N GLU A 8 -2.79 9.48 20.13
CA GLU A 8 -2.36 9.65 21.52
C GLU A 8 -1.53 8.46 21.98
N LYS A 9 -0.32 8.72 22.52
CA LYS A 9 0.55 7.70 23.12
C LYS A 9 0.13 7.41 24.54
N LYS A 10 -0.22 6.15 24.84
CA LYS A 10 -0.01 5.57 26.17
C LYS A 10 1.43 5.08 26.27
N THR A 11 2.20 5.67 27.17
CA THR A 11 3.59 5.31 27.44
C THR A 11 3.62 3.95 28.16
N LEU A 12 3.99 2.89 27.44
CA LEU A 12 4.34 1.60 28.03
C LEU A 12 5.85 1.43 27.90
N SER A 13 6.52 1.29 29.05
CA SER A 13 7.97 1.07 29.12
C SER A 13 8.32 -0.25 28.43
N MET A 14 9.17 -0.19 27.41
CA MET A 14 9.66 -1.37 26.72
C MET A 14 10.87 -1.96 27.43
N LYS A 15 10.74 -3.15 27.99
CA LYS A 15 11.88 -4.05 28.22
C LYS A 15 12.21 -4.75 26.91
N SER A 16 13.46 -4.60 26.45
CA SER A 16 13.97 -5.19 25.22
C SER A 16 13.98 -6.71 25.29
N VAL A 17 13.21 -7.36 24.40
CA VAL A 17 13.42 -8.77 24.06
C VAL A 17 13.86 -8.82 22.61
N ALA A 18 15.16 -8.90 22.41
CA ALA A 18 15.76 -9.14 21.11
C ALA A 18 15.60 -10.61 20.74
N LYS A 19 14.56 -10.94 19.97
CA LYS A 19 14.51 -12.19 19.18
C LYS A 19 14.72 -11.83 17.72
N LYS A 20 15.78 -12.38 17.12
CA LYS A 20 16.10 -12.30 15.69
C LYS A 20 14.93 -12.82 14.87
N THR A 21 14.13 -11.92 14.30
CA THR A 21 13.21 -12.24 13.21
C THR A 21 13.80 -11.65 11.92
N ARG A 22 14.18 -12.51 10.99
CA ARG A 22 14.56 -12.13 9.62
C ARG A 22 13.37 -11.40 8.97
N GLY A 23 13.60 -10.18 8.48
CA GLY A 23 12.64 -9.45 7.64
C GLY A 23 12.14 -8.11 8.17
N LYS A 24 12.81 -7.43 9.14
CA LYS A 24 12.44 -6.06 9.54
C LYS A 24 13.32 -5.04 8.83
N VAL A 25 12.77 -4.27 7.91
CA VAL A 25 13.37 -3.02 7.45
C VAL A 25 12.90 -1.91 8.40
N ARG A 26 13.78 -1.37 9.25
CA ARG A 26 13.53 -0.16 10.02
C ARG A 26 14.08 1.03 9.25
N VAL A 27 13.22 1.93 8.83
CA VAL A 27 13.62 3.27 8.41
C VAL A 27 13.64 4.13 9.68
N SER A 28 14.73 4.08 10.43
CA SER A 28 14.93 4.89 11.62
C SER A 28 15.71 6.13 11.23
N ASP A 29 15.11 7.28 11.05
CA ASP A 29 15.74 8.61 11.05
C ASP A 29 14.81 9.67 10.44
N ILE A 30 13.56 9.72 10.92
CA ILE A 30 12.63 10.76 10.49
C ILE A 30 12.22 11.55 11.74
N LYS A 31 12.57 12.82 11.73
CA LYS A 31 12.32 13.89 12.72
C LYS A 31 11.53 13.50 13.99
N THR A 32 12.16 13.61 15.14
CA THR A 32 11.51 13.58 16.45
C THR A 32 10.90 14.95 16.74
N SER A 33 9.57 15.10 16.61
CA SER A 33 8.83 16.18 17.24
C SER A 33 8.16 15.66 18.52
N SER A 34 7.97 16.51 19.50
CA SER A 34 7.35 16.17 20.81
C SER A 34 5.87 15.75 20.72
N GLN A 35 5.24 15.89 19.56
CA GLN A 35 3.94 15.27 19.20
C GLN A 35 4.16 14.33 18.03
N VAL A 36 3.81 13.06 18.21
CA VAL A 36 3.90 12.06 17.15
C VAL A 36 2.70 12.23 16.23
N ASN A 37 2.87 13.00 15.19
CA ASN A 37 1.89 13.17 14.13
C ASN A 37 2.41 12.49 12.87
N LEU A 38 1.53 11.78 12.16
CA LEU A 38 1.81 11.25 10.82
C LEU A 38 0.78 11.80 9.84
N ARG A 39 1.26 12.50 8.82
CA ARG A 39 0.42 12.97 7.72
C ARG A 39 0.54 12.00 6.55
N VAL A 40 -0.56 11.31 6.26
CA VAL A 40 -0.64 10.33 5.18
C VAL A 40 -1.42 10.91 4.00
N ALA A 41 -0.81 10.91 2.83
CA ALA A 41 -1.48 11.17 1.56
C ALA A 41 -1.92 9.84 0.94
N ILE A 42 -3.15 9.78 0.44
CA ILE A 42 -3.71 8.64 -0.27
C ILE A 42 -3.94 9.08 -1.71
N SER A 43 -3.24 8.44 -2.64
CA SER A 43 -3.42 8.69 -4.07
C SER A 43 -4.42 7.69 -4.64
N GLN A 44 -5.61 8.17 -4.96
CA GLN A 44 -6.64 7.41 -5.65
C GLN A 44 -6.53 7.76 -7.13
N MET A 45 -5.78 6.95 -7.90
CA MET A 45 -5.42 7.28 -9.28
C MET A 45 -5.96 6.28 -10.29
N ASN A 46 -6.19 6.76 -11.51
CA ASN A 46 -6.49 5.93 -12.68
C ASN A 46 -5.19 5.56 -13.40
N SER A 47 -4.69 4.36 -13.13
CA SER A 47 -3.53 3.80 -13.83
C SER A 47 -3.96 3.13 -15.12
N ILE A 48 -3.26 3.40 -16.22
CA ILE A 48 -3.51 2.79 -17.54
C ILE A 48 -2.56 1.61 -17.72
N VAL A 49 -3.11 0.45 -18.06
CA VAL A 49 -2.32 -0.76 -18.30
C VAL A 49 -1.32 -0.54 -19.44
N GLY A 50 -0.04 -0.77 -19.16
CA GLY A 50 1.05 -0.65 -20.12
C GLY A 50 1.53 0.77 -20.41
N ASP A 51 0.82 1.82 -20.00
CA ASP A 51 1.27 3.20 -20.19
C ASP A 51 2.15 3.69 -19.02
N PHE A 52 3.38 3.20 -18.98
CA PHE A 52 4.34 3.58 -17.95
C PHE A 52 4.62 5.07 -17.88
N LYS A 53 4.57 5.79 -19.02
CA LYS A 53 4.83 7.22 -19.07
C LYS A 53 3.69 7.99 -18.39
N HIS A 54 2.45 7.65 -18.70
CA HIS A 54 1.27 8.23 -18.07
C HIS A 54 1.28 7.96 -16.56
N ASN A 55 1.43 6.69 -16.16
CA ASN A 55 1.39 6.29 -14.77
C ASN A 55 2.51 6.94 -13.94
N LEU A 56 3.73 7.00 -14.49
CA LEU A 56 4.85 7.70 -13.86
C LEU A 56 4.55 9.18 -13.64
N ASN A 57 4.09 9.89 -14.68
CA ASN A 57 3.75 11.31 -14.58
C ASN A 57 2.68 11.57 -13.52
N ARG A 58 1.65 10.69 -13.43
CA ARG A 58 0.61 10.79 -12.41
C ARG A 58 1.18 10.61 -11.01
N ILE A 59 2.01 9.59 -10.80
CA ILE A 59 2.67 9.34 -9.51
C ILE A 59 3.55 10.53 -9.10
N GLU A 60 4.35 11.07 -10.01
CA GLU A 60 5.21 12.22 -9.75
C GLU A 60 4.41 13.49 -9.40
N ASN A 61 3.28 13.71 -10.06
CA ASN A 61 2.41 14.85 -9.73
C ASN A 61 1.78 14.68 -8.33
N CYS A 62 1.31 13.50 -7.98
CA CYS A 62 0.80 13.21 -6.64
C CYS A 62 1.90 13.37 -5.57
N LEU A 63 3.15 12.98 -5.85
CA LEU A 63 4.30 13.21 -4.95
C LEU A 63 4.55 14.70 -4.72
N LYS A 64 4.51 15.52 -5.78
CA LYS A 64 4.67 16.98 -5.68
C LYS A 64 3.54 17.61 -4.85
N GLU A 65 2.32 17.14 -5.04
CA GLU A 65 1.16 17.61 -4.28
C GLU A 65 1.25 17.21 -2.81
N ALA A 66 1.55 15.94 -2.53
CA ALA A 66 1.76 15.45 -1.17
C ALA A 66 2.87 16.23 -0.43
N ALA A 67 3.95 16.59 -1.12
CA ALA A 67 5.02 17.41 -0.55
C ALA A 67 4.53 18.83 -0.18
N ARG A 68 3.64 19.44 -0.98
CA ARG A 68 3.03 20.75 -0.64
C ARG A 68 2.18 20.69 0.63
N PHE A 69 1.57 19.56 0.90
CA PHE A 69 0.83 19.30 2.14
C PHE A 69 1.68 18.74 3.26
N GLU A 70 3.02 18.73 3.08
CA GLU A 70 3.98 18.20 4.07
C GLU A 70 3.64 16.78 4.52
N ALA A 71 3.20 15.92 3.61
CA ALA A 71 2.92 14.53 3.93
C ALA A 71 4.22 13.78 4.26
N ASP A 72 4.16 12.93 5.29
CA ASP A 72 5.28 12.07 5.70
C ASP A 72 5.29 10.77 4.89
N LEU A 73 4.10 10.31 4.48
CA LEU A 73 3.87 9.08 3.75
C LEU A 73 2.86 9.31 2.63
N ILE A 74 3.11 8.76 1.45
CA ILE A 74 2.13 8.69 0.36
C ILE A 74 1.94 7.25 -0.11
N LEU A 75 0.69 6.89 -0.39
CA LEU A 75 0.27 5.56 -0.84
C LEU A 75 -0.26 5.63 -2.26
N PHE A 76 0.21 4.71 -3.10
CA PHE A 76 -0.32 4.47 -4.44
C PHE A 76 -0.99 3.10 -4.52
N PRO A 77 -1.96 2.89 -5.43
CA PRO A 77 -2.67 1.63 -5.56
C PRO A 77 -1.77 0.43 -5.90
N GLU A 78 -2.34 -0.76 -5.79
CA GLU A 78 -1.77 -2.00 -6.28
C GLU A 78 -1.46 -1.88 -7.78
N LEU A 79 -0.27 -2.37 -8.18
CA LEU A 79 0.24 -2.31 -9.55
C LEU A 79 0.11 -0.92 -10.23
N ALA A 80 0.15 0.17 -9.44
CA ALA A 80 -0.02 1.53 -9.93
C ALA A 80 0.93 1.88 -11.08
N LEU A 81 2.11 1.27 -11.13
CA LEU A 81 3.11 1.55 -12.15
C LEU A 81 2.80 0.88 -13.50
N THR A 82 2.26 -0.33 -13.47
CA THR A 82 1.92 -1.11 -14.68
C THR A 82 0.48 -0.94 -15.13
N GLY A 83 -0.41 -0.48 -14.24
CA GLY A 83 -1.86 -0.65 -14.33
C GLY A 83 -2.29 -2.05 -13.90
N TYR A 84 -3.60 -2.24 -13.63
CA TYR A 84 -4.18 -3.51 -13.18
C TYR A 84 -5.46 -3.84 -13.97
N PRO A 85 -5.63 -5.10 -14.43
CA PRO A 85 -4.65 -6.19 -14.45
C PRO A 85 -3.77 -6.14 -15.72
N PRO A 86 -2.46 -6.35 -15.61
CA PRO A 86 -1.56 -6.35 -16.77
C PRO A 86 -1.59 -7.66 -17.58
N GLU A 87 -2.12 -8.73 -17.03
CA GLU A 87 -2.35 -10.03 -17.66
C GLU A 87 -1.16 -10.54 -18.50
N ASP A 88 -1.38 -10.97 -19.76
CA ASP A 88 -0.36 -11.55 -20.64
C ASP A 88 0.80 -10.59 -20.99
N LEU A 89 0.68 -9.29 -20.68
CA LEU A 89 1.82 -8.39 -20.75
C LEU A 89 2.94 -8.80 -19.79
N LEU A 90 2.61 -9.49 -18.70
CA LEU A 90 3.57 -10.05 -17.75
C LEU A 90 4.48 -11.11 -18.36
N LEU A 91 4.08 -11.73 -19.45
CA LEU A 91 4.88 -12.71 -20.21
C LEU A 91 5.90 -12.04 -21.15
N LYS A 92 5.85 -10.72 -21.30
CA LYS A 92 6.76 -9.95 -22.16
C LYS A 92 7.93 -9.41 -21.34
N GLU A 93 9.13 -9.81 -21.70
CA GLU A 93 10.33 -9.43 -20.94
C GLU A 93 10.60 -7.92 -20.98
N ASP A 94 10.41 -7.28 -22.12
CA ASP A 94 10.52 -5.83 -22.29
C ASP A 94 9.54 -5.05 -21.42
N PHE A 95 8.32 -5.57 -21.21
CA PHE A 95 7.34 -4.98 -20.29
C PHE A 95 7.86 -5.01 -18.84
N ILE A 96 8.40 -6.13 -18.40
CA ILE A 96 8.96 -6.28 -17.05
C ILE A 96 10.21 -5.39 -16.87
N GLU A 97 11.10 -5.35 -17.87
CA GLU A 97 12.26 -4.47 -17.82
C GLU A 97 11.86 -2.98 -17.72
N LYS A 98 10.86 -2.57 -18.51
CA LYS A 98 10.36 -1.20 -18.50
C LYS A 98 9.77 -0.84 -17.14
N ASN A 99 8.99 -1.74 -16.54
CA ASN A 99 8.46 -1.59 -15.18
C ASN A 99 9.60 -1.38 -14.15
N LEU A 100 10.64 -2.21 -14.18
CA LEU A 100 11.77 -2.10 -13.24
C LEU A 100 12.61 -0.82 -13.48
N LYS A 101 12.84 -0.43 -14.73
CA LYS A 101 13.51 0.82 -15.09
C LYS A 101 12.71 2.04 -14.61
N THR A 102 11.39 2.01 -14.80
CA THR A 102 10.50 3.09 -14.36
C THR A 102 10.47 3.20 -12.83
N LEU A 103 10.41 2.08 -12.10
CA LEU A 103 10.51 2.10 -10.64
C LEU A 103 11.84 2.72 -10.16
N LYS A 104 12.96 2.34 -10.79
CA LYS A 104 14.28 2.88 -10.45
C LYS A 104 14.35 4.38 -10.68
N HIS A 105 13.81 4.85 -11.80
CA HIS A 105 13.72 6.28 -12.12
C HIS A 105 12.87 7.01 -11.08
N LEU A 106 11.65 6.53 -10.80
CA LEU A 106 10.75 7.08 -9.80
C LEU A 106 11.43 7.17 -8.42
N ALA A 107 12.07 6.07 -7.98
CA ALA A 107 12.73 6.03 -6.69
C ALA A 107 13.80 7.13 -6.55
N SER A 108 14.56 7.42 -7.61
CA SER A 108 15.62 8.46 -7.59
C SER A 108 15.06 9.87 -7.36
N GLY A 109 13.79 10.11 -7.72
CA GLY A 109 13.09 11.39 -7.51
C GLY A 109 12.40 11.53 -6.14
N VAL A 110 12.25 10.44 -5.38
CA VAL A 110 11.56 10.46 -4.08
C VAL A 110 12.50 10.94 -2.98
N THR A 111 12.30 12.20 -2.54
CA THR A 111 13.06 12.81 -1.45
C THR A 111 12.14 13.42 -0.41
N GLY A 112 12.48 13.34 0.87
CA GLY A 112 11.75 14.01 1.97
C GLY A 112 10.40 13.38 2.38
N ILE A 113 9.89 12.41 1.62
CA ILE A 113 8.64 11.68 1.88
C ILE A 113 8.90 10.18 1.71
N VAL A 114 8.15 9.35 2.44
CA VAL A 114 8.11 7.89 2.19
C VAL A 114 7.00 7.62 1.17
N ALA A 115 7.28 6.86 0.12
CA ALA A 115 6.27 6.48 -0.87
C ALA A 115 6.13 4.96 -0.96
N ILE A 116 4.88 4.47 -0.99
CA ILE A 116 4.54 3.08 -1.24
C ILE A 116 3.89 2.98 -2.62
N VAL A 117 4.52 2.22 -3.52
CA VAL A 117 4.11 2.14 -4.93
C VAL A 117 3.93 0.69 -5.35
N GLY A 118 2.73 0.35 -5.85
CA GLY A 118 2.44 -0.97 -6.43
C GLY A 118 3.16 -1.16 -7.77
N TYR A 119 3.86 -2.27 -7.93
CA TYR A 119 4.65 -2.63 -9.13
C TYR A 119 4.83 -4.14 -9.27
N VAL A 120 5.40 -4.59 -10.37
CA VAL A 120 5.78 -5.99 -10.58
C VAL A 120 7.25 -6.19 -10.21
N ALA A 121 7.51 -7.01 -9.18
CA ALA A 121 8.88 -7.40 -8.84
C ALA A 121 9.29 -8.67 -9.60
N LYS A 122 10.56 -8.74 -10.03
CA LYS A 122 11.17 -9.92 -10.66
C LYS A 122 12.32 -10.43 -9.77
N VAL A 123 12.28 -11.71 -9.42
CA VAL A 123 13.38 -12.40 -8.72
C VAL A 123 13.71 -13.65 -9.48
N LYS A 124 14.88 -13.65 -10.12
CA LYS A 124 15.25 -14.67 -11.11
C LYS A 124 14.19 -14.71 -12.24
N THR A 125 13.49 -15.82 -12.38
CA THR A 125 12.41 -16.01 -13.36
C THR A 125 11.02 -15.70 -12.80
N ASN A 126 10.88 -15.58 -11.48
CA ASN A 126 9.59 -15.43 -10.82
C ASN A 126 9.16 -13.97 -10.76
N LEU A 127 7.88 -13.73 -11.01
CA LEU A 127 7.21 -12.43 -10.86
C LEU A 127 6.38 -12.40 -9.59
N TYR A 128 6.25 -11.22 -9.00
CA TYR A 128 5.47 -10.97 -7.78
C TYR A 128 4.67 -9.69 -7.93
N ASN A 129 3.41 -9.71 -7.55
CA ASN A 129 2.63 -8.51 -7.29
C ASN A 129 3.18 -7.89 -6.00
N SER A 130 3.74 -6.69 -6.10
CA SER A 130 4.59 -6.15 -5.04
C SER A 130 4.34 -4.67 -4.78
N ALA A 131 4.70 -4.24 -3.58
CA ALA A 131 4.75 -2.84 -3.17
C ALA A 131 6.18 -2.44 -2.81
N ALA A 132 6.72 -1.45 -3.52
CA ALA A 132 8.02 -0.87 -3.23
C ALA A 132 7.89 0.23 -2.18
N LEU A 133 8.76 0.21 -1.19
CA LEU A 133 8.96 1.29 -0.22
C LEU A 133 10.09 2.17 -0.73
N LEU A 134 9.77 3.41 -1.11
CA LEU A 134 10.72 4.37 -1.67
C LEU A 134 11.05 5.45 -0.64
N TYR A 135 12.33 5.72 -0.43
CA TYR A 135 12.79 6.78 0.47
C TYR A 135 14.22 7.22 0.14
N LYS A 136 14.51 8.53 0.24
CA LYS A 136 15.84 9.11 0.02
C LYS A 136 16.51 8.63 -1.28
N GLY A 137 15.76 8.64 -2.38
CA GLY A 137 16.27 8.28 -3.71
C GLY A 137 16.46 6.78 -3.96
N LYS A 138 15.94 5.91 -3.11
CA LYS A 138 16.17 4.46 -3.16
C LYS A 138 14.91 3.65 -2.89
N VAL A 139 14.90 2.41 -3.38
CA VAL A 139 13.99 1.36 -2.91
C VAL A 139 14.60 0.80 -1.62
N VAL A 140 13.95 1.07 -0.49
CA VAL A 140 14.44 0.67 0.85
C VAL A 140 13.73 -0.55 1.41
N GLY A 141 12.67 -1.01 0.77
CA GLY A 141 11.92 -2.20 1.13
C GLY A 141 11.01 -2.66 0.01
N ASN A 142 10.59 -3.91 0.08
CA ASN A 142 9.68 -4.50 -0.89
C ASN A 142 8.79 -5.54 -0.20
N TYR A 143 7.47 -5.35 -0.30
CA TYR A 143 6.48 -6.33 0.10
C TYR A 143 5.97 -7.09 -1.11
N ARG A 144 5.79 -8.40 -1.00
CA ARG A 144 5.20 -9.26 -2.01
C ARG A 144 3.86 -9.76 -1.52
N LYS A 145 2.82 -9.60 -2.33
CA LYS A 145 1.47 -10.07 -2.03
C LYS A 145 1.50 -11.54 -1.65
N MET A 146 0.88 -11.90 -0.54
CA MET A 146 0.91 -13.26 0.01
C MET A 146 -0.28 -14.08 -0.43
N ILE A 147 -1.46 -13.44 -0.58
CA ILE A 147 -2.68 -14.11 -0.97
C ILE A 147 -3.03 -13.67 -2.39
N LEU A 148 -2.89 -14.59 -3.34
CA LEU A 148 -3.18 -14.36 -4.76
C LEU A 148 -4.60 -14.85 -5.05
N PRO A 149 -5.55 -13.95 -5.37
CA PRO A 149 -6.89 -14.36 -5.77
C PRO A 149 -6.85 -15.10 -7.11
N ASN A 150 -7.61 -16.20 -7.20
CA ASN A 150 -7.74 -17.02 -8.41
C ASN A 150 -9.18 -17.51 -8.53
N TYR A 151 -10.11 -16.55 -8.50
CA TYR A 151 -11.55 -16.77 -8.58
C TYR A 151 -12.23 -15.58 -9.27
N GLY A 152 -13.39 -15.81 -9.89
CA GLY A 152 -14.15 -14.79 -10.61
C GLY A 152 -13.32 -14.17 -11.73
N VAL A 153 -13.04 -12.88 -11.60
CA VAL A 153 -12.26 -12.10 -12.59
C VAL A 153 -10.75 -12.13 -12.33
N PHE A 154 -10.29 -12.85 -11.31
CA PHE A 154 -8.89 -12.89 -10.93
C PHE A 154 -8.19 -14.16 -11.40
N ASP A 155 -7.03 -14.01 -12.00
CA ASP A 155 -6.13 -15.11 -12.41
C ASP A 155 -4.68 -14.79 -12.03
N GLU A 156 -4.46 -14.30 -10.80
CA GLU A 156 -3.13 -13.87 -10.38
C GLU A 156 -2.13 -15.01 -10.24
N LYS A 157 -2.59 -16.23 -9.89
CA LYS A 157 -1.71 -17.40 -9.75
C LYS A 157 -1.10 -17.86 -11.08
N ARG A 158 -1.67 -17.46 -12.21
CA ARG A 158 -1.11 -17.71 -13.55
C ARG A 158 0.22 -17.00 -13.75
N TYR A 159 0.39 -15.84 -13.14
CA TYR A 159 1.52 -14.95 -13.42
C TYR A 159 2.45 -14.74 -12.23
N PHE A 160 1.91 -14.71 -11.03
CA PHE A 160 2.64 -14.32 -9.83
C PHE A 160 2.88 -15.48 -8.88
N MET A 161 3.99 -15.40 -8.19
CA MET A 161 4.32 -16.25 -7.04
C MET A 161 3.88 -15.56 -5.74
N GLU A 162 3.46 -16.35 -4.75
CA GLU A 162 3.10 -15.89 -3.42
C GLU A 162 4.30 -15.33 -2.66
N GLY A 163 4.11 -14.23 -1.94
CA GLY A 163 5.06 -13.71 -0.97
C GLY A 163 4.97 -14.48 0.36
N HIS A 164 6.04 -14.39 1.18
CA HIS A 164 6.10 -15.10 2.46
C HIS A 164 6.64 -14.23 3.61
N GLU A 165 7.02 -12.97 3.32
CA GLU A 165 7.66 -12.09 4.28
C GLU A 165 6.80 -10.85 4.57
N SER A 166 6.48 -10.65 5.85
CA SER A 166 5.81 -9.43 6.31
C SER A 166 6.81 -8.29 6.41
N ILE A 167 6.37 -7.08 6.06
CA ILE A 167 7.16 -5.86 6.20
C ILE A 167 6.48 -4.92 7.18
N CYS A 168 7.29 -4.43 8.14
CA CYS A 168 6.97 -3.28 8.96
C CYS A 168 8.13 -2.30 8.92
N PHE A 169 7.80 -1.02 8.91
CA PHE A 169 8.76 0.09 8.95
C PHE A 169 8.24 1.19 9.88
N SER A 170 9.10 2.13 10.25
CA SER A 170 8.70 3.21 11.15
C SER A 170 8.86 4.57 10.46
N VAL A 171 7.84 5.41 10.60
CA VAL A 171 7.86 6.82 10.18
C VAL A 171 7.46 7.66 11.39
N ASN A 172 8.28 8.63 11.77
CA ASN A 172 8.05 9.48 12.95
C ASN A 172 7.76 8.68 14.25
N GLY A 173 8.37 7.49 14.40
CA GLY A 173 8.16 6.62 15.57
C GLY A 173 6.86 5.81 15.54
N ILE A 174 6.05 5.91 14.50
CA ILE A 174 4.84 5.10 14.27
C ILE A 174 5.22 3.87 13.46
N THR A 175 4.82 2.69 13.92
CA THR A 175 5.07 1.42 13.23
C THR A 175 3.97 1.18 12.20
N ILE A 176 4.36 1.00 10.94
CA ILE A 176 3.47 0.82 9.80
C ILE A 176 3.70 -0.57 9.20
N GLY A 177 2.64 -1.35 9.08
CA GLY A 177 2.62 -2.60 8.35
C GLY A 177 2.05 -2.42 6.94
N LEU A 178 2.45 -3.29 6.01
CA LEU A 178 2.06 -3.20 4.60
C LEU A 178 1.43 -4.51 4.14
N THR A 179 0.33 -4.39 3.41
CA THR A 179 -0.40 -5.49 2.75
C THR A 179 -0.90 -5.04 1.37
N ILE A 180 -1.23 -6.01 0.50
CA ILE A 180 -1.77 -5.74 -0.83
C ILE A 180 -3.12 -6.46 -0.99
N CYS A 181 -4.17 -5.69 -1.29
CA CYS A 181 -5.49 -6.11 -1.72
C CYS A 181 -6.04 -7.34 -0.96
N GLU A 182 -5.99 -8.54 -1.54
CA GLU A 182 -6.55 -9.78 -1.00
C GLU A 182 -6.01 -10.15 0.39
N ASP A 183 -4.79 -9.73 0.72
CA ASP A 183 -4.17 -9.99 2.03
C ASP A 183 -5.02 -9.52 3.23
N ILE A 184 -5.86 -8.49 3.05
CA ILE A 184 -6.72 -7.96 4.13
C ILE A 184 -8.07 -8.68 4.21
N TRP A 185 -8.47 -9.38 3.15
CA TRP A 185 -9.75 -10.11 3.14
C TRP A 185 -9.72 -11.33 4.04
N ASP A 186 -8.57 -12.00 4.19
CA ASP A 186 -8.40 -13.04 5.20
C ASP A 186 -8.21 -12.41 6.59
N ALA A 187 -9.18 -12.64 7.46
CA ALA A 187 -9.17 -12.14 8.84
C ALA A 187 -8.03 -12.71 9.71
N ASN A 188 -7.41 -13.81 9.29
CA ASN A 188 -6.28 -14.46 9.95
C ASN A 188 -5.00 -14.38 9.12
N GLY A 189 -5.07 -13.71 7.98
CA GLY A 189 -3.99 -13.54 7.02
C GLY A 189 -2.85 -12.62 7.50
N PRO A 190 -2.03 -12.14 6.53
CA PRO A 190 -0.82 -11.35 6.82
C PRO A 190 -1.09 -10.12 7.69
N GLY A 191 -2.22 -9.43 7.47
CA GLY A 191 -2.59 -8.23 8.22
C GLY A 191 -2.69 -8.47 9.72
N LYS A 192 -3.31 -9.59 10.14
CA LYS A 192 -3.39 -9.98 11.55
C LYS A 192 -1.99 -10.16 12.13
N LYS A 193 -1.17 -10.98 11.48
CA LYS A 193 0.19 -11.27 11.92
C LYS A 193 1.03 -10.00 12.09
N ILE A 194 0.95 -9.09 11.14
CA ILE A 194 1.64 -7.79 11.18
C ILE A 194 1.20 -6.97 12.40
N CYS A 195 -0.09 -6.87 12.66
CA CYS A 195 -0.58 -6.06 13.77
C CYS A 195 -0.37 -6.71 15.14
N THR A 196 -0.48 -8.05 15.25
CA THR A 196 -0.37 -8.74 16.56
C THR A 196 1.08 -9.07 16.93
N GLU A 197 1.92 -9.50 15.98
CA GLU A 197 3.30 -9.91 16.27
C GLU A 197 4.29 -8.76 16.13
N ALA A 198 4.14 -7.90 15.09
CA ALA A 198 5.01 -6.74 14.91
C ALA A 198 4.46 -5.46 15.56
N GLN A 199 3.27 -5.53 16.16
CA GLN A 199 2.61 -4.42 16.87
C GLN A 199 2.53 -3.15 16.00
N ALA A 200 2.08 -3.31 14.74
CA ALA A 200 1.90 -2.17 13.85
C ALA A 200 0.76 -1.27 14.37
N ASP A 201 1.05 0.03 14.51
CA ASP A 201 0.06 1.05 14.87
C ASP A 201 -0.89 1.33 13.70
N ILE A 202 -0.35 1.20 12.49
CA ILE A 202 -1.08 1.42 11.23
C ILE A 202 -0.85 0.23 10.32
N LEU A 203 -1.92 -0.31 9.73
CA LEU A 203 -1.85 -1.23 8.62
C LEU A 203 -2.25 -0.51 7.33
N VAL A 204 -1.35 -0.46 6.39
CA VAL A 204 -1.60 0.03 5.04
C VAL A 204 -2.00 -1.13 4.13
N ASN A 205 -3.05 -0.92 3.33
CA ASN A 205 -3.42 -1.84 2.27
C ASN A 205 -3.57 -1.09 0.97
N ILE A 206 -2.76 -1.42 -0.03
CA ILE A 206 -2.88 -0.89 -1.38
C ILE A 206 -3.64 -1.89 -2.26
N SER A 207 -4.61 -1.42 -3.03
CA SER A 207 -5.56 -2.29 -3.73
C SER A 207 -5.87 -1.86 -5.15
N ALA A 208 -6.26 -2.85 -5.96
CA ALA A 208 -7.01 -2.70 -7.20
C ALA A 208 -8.27 -3.60 -7.10
N SER A 209 -9.13 -3.28 -6.13
CA SER A 209 -10.33 -4.08 -5.84
C SER A 209 -11.48 -3.64 -6.76
N PRO A 210 -11.99 -4.52 -7.66
CA PRO A 210 -13.04 -4.18 -8.59
C PRO A 210 -14.35 -3.82 -7.91
N TYR A 211 -15.09 -2.95 -8.59
CA TYR A 211 -16.43 -2.55 -8.20
C TYR A 211 -17.50 -3.45 -8.81
N PHE A 212 -18.48 -3.76 -8.01
CA PHE A 212 -19.81 -4.21 -8.42
C PHE A 212 -20.84 -3.68 -7.42
N LYS A 213 -22.13 -3.73 -7.79
CA LYS A 213 -23.21 -3.21 -6.94
C LYS A 213 -23.16 -3.79 -5.53
N GLY A 214 -23.06 -2.93 -4.51
CA GLY A 214 -22.95 -3.30 -3.10
C GLY A 214 -21.51 -3.53 -2.59
N ARG A 215 -20.51 -3.67 -3.47
CA ARG A 215 -19.11 -3.95 -3.07
C ARG A 215 -18.52 -2.89 -2.16
N GLY A 216 -18.81 -1.62 -2.40
CA GLY A 216 -18.31 -0.52 -1.57
C GLY A 216 -18.68 -0.69 -0.09
N LYS A 217 -19.96 -1.03 0.20
CA LYS A 217 -20.42 -1.29 1.57
C LYS A 217 -19.75 -2.52 2.18
N THR A 218 -19.68 -3.63 1.45
CA THR A 218 -19.02 -4.86 1.91
C THR A 218 -17.55 -4.60 2.27
N ARG A 219 -16.86 -3.78 1.45
CA ARG A 219 -15.47 -3.39 1.67
C ARG A 219 -15.31 -2.52 2.91
N GLU A 220 -16.16 -1.50 3.09
CA GLU A 220 -16.17 -0.68 4.30
C GLU A 220 -16.38 -1.53 5.55
N ASP A 221 -17.39 -2.38 5.56
CA ASP A 221 -17.73 -3.23 6.72
C ASP A 221 -16.55 -4.17 7.06
N MET A 222 -15.91 -4.77 6.04
CA MET A 222 -14.73 -5.62 6.22
C MET A 222 -13.56 -4.83 6.82
N ILE A 223 -13.22 -3.65 6.28
CA ILE A 223 -12.09 -2.85 6.76
C ILE A 223 -12.34 -2.39 8.20
N ARG A 224 -13.56 -1.98 8.54
CA ARG A 224 -13.95 -1.62 9.91
C ARG A 224 -13.81 -2.80 10.89
N GLU A 225 -14.21 -3.99 10.46
CA GLU A 225 -14.03 -5.21 11.26
C GLU A 225 -12.55 -5.52 11.49
N ARG A 226 -11.71 -5.39 10.44
CA ARG A 226 -10.27 -5.62 10.56
C ARG A 226 -9.60 -4.63 11.50
N ALA A 227 -9.97 -3.34 11.43
CA ALA A 227 -9.44 -2.32 12.33
C ALA A 227 -9.69 -2.67 13.79
N ARG A 228 -10.93 -3.05 14.14
CA ARG A 228 -11.29 -3.50 15.50
C ARG A 228 -10.53 -4.75 15.92
N LYS A 229 -10.50 -5.76 15.03
CA LYS A 229 -9.86 -7.05 15.31
C LYS A 229 -8.35 -6.91 15.51
N TYR A 230 -7.71 -6.07 14.70
CA TYR A 230 -6.25 -5.87 14.73
C TYR A 230 -5.84 -4.79 15.74
N LYS A 231 -6.77 -3.99 16.23
CA LYS A 231 -6.54 -2.83 17.13
C LYS A 231 -5.53 -1.85 16.53
N ALA A 232 -5.63 -1.61 15.23
CA ALA A 232 -4.75 -0.76 14.45
C ALA A 232 -5.56 0.17 13.54
N HIS A 233 -4.99 1.33 13.23
CA HIS A 233 -5.55 2.15 12.15
C HIS A 233 -5.39 1.41 10.82
N LEU A 234 -6.41 1.44 9.97
CA LEU A 234 -6.33 0.92 8.60
C LEU A 234 -6.36 2.08 7.60
N VAL A 235 -5.36 2.11 6.72
CA VAL A 235 -5.30 3.04 5.59
C VAL A 235 -5.41 2.23 4.31
N TYR A 236 -6.56 2.33 3.67
CA TYR A 236 -6.90 1.58 2.47
C TYR A 236 -6.86 2.50 1.25
N THR A 237 -6.04 2.15 0.28
CA THR A 237 -5.89 2.88 -0.99
C THR A 237 -6.39 2.00 -2.12
N ASN A 238 -7.29 2.48 -2.96
CA ASN A 238 -7.80 1.71 -4.09
C ASN A 238 -7.65 2.44 -5.42
N LEU A 239 -7.50 1.66 -6.49
CA LEU A 239 -7.51 2.13 -7.86
C LEU A 239 -8.87 2.76 -8.21
N VAL A 240 -8.89 3.71 -9.12
CA VAL A 240 -10.11 4.24 -9.77
C VAL A 240 -9.94 4.13 -11.28
N GLY A 241 -11.04 3.97 -12.00
CA GLY A 241 -11.04 3.87 -13.46
C GLY A 241 -11.66 2.59 -13.99
N GLY A 242 -11.22 2.15 -15.14
CA GLY A 242 -11.70 0.91 -15.78
C GLY A 242 -10.63 0.28 -16.66
N GLN A 243 -10.68 -1.03 -16.76
CA GLN A 243 -9.84 -1.85 -17.65
C GLN A 243 -10.62 -3.08 -18.06
N ASP A 244 -10.81 -3.25 -19.36
CA ASP A 244 -11.66 -4.30 -19.96
C ASP A 244 -13.05 -4.32 -19.28
N GLU A 245 -13.50 -5.45 -18.75
CA GLU A 245 -14.76 -5.57 -18.02
C GLU A 245 -14.70 -5.08 -16.56
N LEU A 246 -13.52 -4.70 -16.05
CA LEU A 246 -13.34 -4.28 -14.68
C LEU A 246 -13.55 -2.78 -14.51
N VAL A 247 -14.27 -2.40 -13.47
CA VAL A 247 -14.43 -1.02 -13.02
C VAL A 247 -13.90 -0.91 -11.61
N PHE A 248 -13.20 0.18 -11.32
CA PHE A 248 -12.64 0.47 -10.02
C PHE A 248 -13.24 1.78 -9.50
N ASP A 249 -13.83 1.73 -8.32
CA ASP A 249 -14.56 2.86 -7.73
C ASP A 249 -13.70 3.77 -6.85
N GLY A 250 -12.42 3.44 -6.67
CA GLY A 250 -11.61 4.12 -5.68
C GLY A 250 -12.14 3.82 -4.27
N HIS A 251 -12.87 4.76 -3.67
CA HIS A 251 -13.48 4.59 -2.35
C HIS A 251 -12.43 4.24 -1.29
N SER A 252 -11.27 4.88 -1.41
CA SER A 252 -10.19 4.78 -0.44
C SER A 252 -10.61 5.34 0.90
N LEU A 253 -10.15 4.75 2.01
CA LEU A 253 -10.62 5.16 3.34
C LEU A 253 -9.58 4.97 4.43
N VAL A 254 -9.76 5.69 5.53
CA VAL A 254 -9.02 5.54 6.77
C VAL A 254 -9.99 5.19 7.88
N VAL A 255 -9.66 4.15 8.63
CA VAL A 255 -10.47 3.65 9.75
C VAL A 255 -9.61 3.62 11.01
N ASP A 256 -10.16 4.07 12.14
CA ASP A 256 -9.49 3.99 13.44
C ASP A 256 -9.62 2.60 14.08
N PRO A 257 -8.89 2.31 15.19
CA PRO A 257 -8.95 1.01 15.85
C PRO A 257 -10.33 0.61 16.40
N ASP A 258 -11.24 1.57 16.58
CA ASP A 258 -12.62 1.30 17.01
C ASP A 258 -13.55 1.01 15.83
N GLY A 259 -13.02 1.04 14.62
CA GLY A 259 -13.76 0.80 13.38
C GLY A 259 -14.57 2.00 12.92
N THR A 260 -14.24 3.21 13.36
CA THR A 260 -14.85 4.45 12.88
C THR A 260 -14.14 4.93 11.62
N ILE A 261 -14.89 5.30 10.58
CA ILE A 261 -14.32 5.87 9.37
C ILE A 261 -13.87 7.31 9.68
N VAL A 262 -12.56 7.53 9.66
CA VAL A 262 -11.94 8.85 9.89
C VAL A 262 -12.09 9.75 8.67
N THR A 263 -11.85 9.18 7.48
CA THR A 263 -12.01 9.87 6.20
C THR A 263 -12.23 8.88 5.08
N LYS A 264 -12.82 9.34 3.99
CA LYS A 264 -13.11 8.54 2.80
C LYS A 264 -12.97 9.38 1.55
N GLY A 265 -12.33 8.81 0.53
CA GLY A 265 -12.25 9.36 -0.82
C GLY A 265 -13.60 9.26 -1.55
N ASN A 266 -13.78 10.10 -2.53
CA ASN A 266 -14.96 10.04 -3.40
C ASN A 266 -14.95 8.77 -4.24
N SER A 267 -16.13 8.21 -4.52
CA SER A 267 -16.24 7.11 -5.48
C SER A 267 -16.15 7.63 -6.91
N PHE A 268 -15.47 6.88 -7.78
CA PHE A 268 -15.31 7.15 -9.22
C PHE A 268 -14.64 8.49 -9.55
N LYS A 269 -13.80 8.99 -8.64
CA LYS A 269 -13.00 10.22 -8.84
C LYS A 269 -11.57 9.98 -8.37
N GLU A 270 -10.64 10.65 -9.04
CA GLU A 270 -9.26 10.76 -8.57
C GLU A 270 -9.13 11.78 -7.44
#